data_8b6efb5ed93aa1fa1b2adb3e0ccbe4ea
#
_entry.id   8b6efb5ed93aa1fa1b2adb3e0ccbe4ea
#
_cell.length_a   1.000
_cell.length_b   1.000
_cell.length_c   1.000
_cell.angle_alpha   90.00
_cell.angle_beta   90.00
_cell.angle_gamma   90.00
#
_symmetry.space_group_name_H-M   'P 1'
#
loop_
_entity.id
_entity.type
_entity.pdbx_description
1 polymer ?
#
loop_
_entity_poly.entity_id
_entity_poly.type
_entity_poly.pdbx_seq_one_letter_code
_entity_poly.pdbx_strand_id
1 'polypeptide(L)'
;LCLVLTFSRGAWLGLAVSVFVFALLKEPRLIVLIVILALLAPMFLPPVVMNRIASIGSLEDSSNAYRITIWIAALRMIKDYWLTGVGLGLSAFARVYREYMIAGASAIHAHNLYLEICLELGVVGILSLLWMVFRAFSEALSNMKSDKSSYLAAGILAGIAGHLFHGLFDYVWYSPRIVMAFWMYLGLMSALAWGSYTEKVAGEKLT
;
A
#
# COMPACT_ATOMS: atom_id res chain seq x y z
N LEU A 1 4.78 12.61 -14.75
CA LEU A 1 3.78 13.67 -14.99
C LEU A 1 2.35 13.19 -14.67
N CYS A 2 1.87 12.06 -15.24
CA CYS A 2 0.50 11.57 -15.02
C CYS A 2 0.14 11.43 -13.52
N LEU A 3 1.03 10.85 -12.70
CA LEU A 3 0.79 10.69 -11.27
C LEU A 3 0.63 12.02 -10.53
N VAL A 4 1.40 13.06 -10.91
CA VAL A 4 1.28 14.40 -10.32
C VAL A 4 -0.11 14.98 -10.62
N LEU A 5 -0.59 14.79 -11.84
CA LEU A 5 -1.89 15.28 -12.30
C LEU A 5 -3.10 14.55 -11.67
N THR A 6 -2.89 13.43 -10.98
CA THR A 6 -3.97 12.78 -10.21
C THR A 6 -4.34 13.54 -8.94
N PHE A 7 -3.48 14.43 -8.46
CA PHE A 7 -3.62 15.12 -7.16
C PHE A 7 -3.84 14.18 -5.97
N SER A 8 -3.50 12.89 -6.13
CA SER A 8 -3.61 11.88 -5.07
C SER A 8 -2.39 11.90 -4.16
N ARG A 9 -2.53 12.52 -2.99
CA ARG A 9 -1.47 12.59 -1.97
C ARG A 9 -1.00 11.20 -1.54
N GLY A 10 -1.93 10.26 -1.35
CA GLY A 10 -1.61 8.86 -0.99
C GLY A 10 -0.77 8.16 -2.05
N ALA A 11 -1.07 8.39 -3.35
CA ALA A 11 -0.28 7.83 -4.45
C ALA A 11 1.13 8.44 -4.54
N TRP A 12 1.27 9.74 -4.27
CA TRP A 12 2.59 10.39 -4.22
C TRP A 12 3.45 9.84 -3.08
N LEU A 13 2.86 9.71 -1.89
CA LEU A 13 3.54 9.10 -0.74
C LEU A 13 3.88 7.62 -0.99
N GLY A 14 2.97 6.87 -1.60
CA GLY A 14 3.22 5.47 -1.98
C GLY A 14 4.40 5.34 -2.95
N LEU A 15 4.48 6.22 -3.98
CA LEU A 15 5.63 6.25 -4.88
C LEU A 15 6.93 6.63 -4.14
N ALA A 16 6.89 7.62 -3.25
CA ALA A 16 8.04 8.02 -2.46
C ALA A 16 8.56 6.85 -1.60
N VAL A 17 7.66 6.11 -0.95
CA VAL A 17 8.00 4.88 -0.20
C VAL A 17 8.59 3.82 -1.13
N SER A 18 8.02 3.59 -2.32
CA SER A 18 8.57 2.64 -3.28
C SER A 18 10.00 2.98 -3.66
N VAL A 19 10.27 4.24 -4.02
CA VAL A 19 11.62 4.68 -4.42
C VAL A 19 12.58 4.61 -3.23
N PHE A 20 12.13 4.98 -2.03
CA PHE A 20 12.93 4.90 -0.81
C PHE A 20 13.30 3.44 -0.46
N VAL A 21 12.35 2.51 -0.49
CA VAL A 21 12.62 1.08 -0.24
C VAL A 21 13.57 0.52 -1.27
N PHE A 22 13.38 0.83 -2.56
CA PHE A 22 14.30 0.40 -3.60
C PHE A 22 15.71 0.96 -3.39
N ALA A 23 15.82 2.24 -3.03
CA ALA A 23 17.08 2.90 -2.73
C ALA A 23 17.82 2.21 -1.58
N LEU A 24 17.10 1.89 -0.50
CA LEU A 24 17.68 1.17 0.64
C LEU A 24 18.22 -0.21 0.26
N LEU A 25 17.50 -0.93 -0.62
CA LEU A 25 17.83 -2.31 -0.97
C LEU A 25 18.97 -2.41 -1.99
N LYS A 26 19.07 -1.46 -2.94
CA LYS A 26 19.94 -1.59 -4.10
C LYS A 26 20.82 -0.36 -4.39
N GLU A 27 20.30 0.83 -4.23
CA GLU A 27 20.94 2.05 -4.72
C GLU A 27 20.84 3.19 -3.68
N PRO A 28 21.59 3.12 -2.55
CA PRO A 28 21.49 4.14 -1.49
C PRO A 28 21.76 5.57 -1.99
N ARG A 29 22.48 5.73 -3.10
CA ARG A 29 22.73 7.03 -3.74
C ARG A 29 21.46 7.73 -4.19
N LEU A 30 20.39 6.98 -4.50
CA LEU A 30 19.08 7.54 -4.84
C LEU A 30 18.45 8.31 -3.68
N ILE A 31 18.80 8.00 -2.43
CA ILE A 31 18.30 8.74 -1.25
C ILE A 31 18.76 10.20 -1.33
N VAL A 32 20.04 10.41 -1.67
CA VAL A 32 20.59 11.77 -1.85
C VAL A 32 19.86 12.50 -2.97
N LEU A 33 19.61 11.82 -4.10
CA LEU A 33 18.85 12.40 -5.21
C LEU A 33 17.43 12.75 -4.81
N ILE A 34 16.73 11.88 -4.06
CA ILE A 34 15.37 12.14 -3.57
C ILE A 34 15.36 13.39 -2.68
N VAL A 35 16.33 13.52 -1.77
CA VAL A 35 16.44 14.69 -0.88
C VAL A 35 16.69 15.96 -1.70
N ILE A 36 17.60 15.93 -2.66
CA ILE A 36 17.88 17.07 -3.54
C ILE A 36 16.62 17.47 -4.31
N LEU A 37 15.92 16.51 -4.93
CA LEU A 37 14.69 16.77 -5.67
C LEU A 37 13.58 17.32 -4.76
N ALA A 38 13.45 16.83 -3.54
CA ALA A 38 12.48 17.34 -2.56
C ALA A 38 12.78 18.79 -2.17
N LEU A 39 14.05 19.15 -1.97
CA LEU A 39 14.48 20.51 -1.65
C LEU A 39 14.28 21.48 -2.83
N LEU A 40 14.45 21.00 -4.06
CA LEU A 40 14.28 21.82 -5.26
C LEU A 40 12.82 21.87 -5.74
N ALA A 41 11.97 20.95 -5.30
CA ALA A 41 10.57 20.85 -5.73
C ALA A 41 9.79 22.19 -5.65
N PRO A 42 9.92 23.00 -4.59
CA PRO A 42 9.23 24.30 -4.50
C PRO A 42 9.56 25.27 -5.62
N MET A 43 10.75 25.15 -6.25
CA MET A 43 11.18 26.05 -7.33
C MET A 43 10.55 25.72 -8.67
N PHE A 44 10.12 24.47 -8.88
CA PHE A 44 9.69 23.96 -10.18
C PHE A 44 8.23 23.51 -10.21
N LEU A 45 7.62 23.24 -9.05
CA LEU A 45 6.24 22.76 -8.99
C LEU A 45 5.25 23.95 -9.00
N PRO A 46 4.13 23.82 -9.75
CA PRO A 46 3.06 24.81 -9.72
C PRO A 46 2.50 25.00 -8.30
N PRO A 47 2.05 26.23 -7.95
CA PRO A 47 1.48 26.52 -6.64
C PRO A 47 0.33 25.57 -6.23
N VAL A 48 -0.48 25.13 -7.19
CA VAL A 48 -1.57 24.16 -6.94
C VAL A 48 -1.04 22.84 -6.39
N VAL A 49 0.07 22.34 -6.93
CA VAL A 49 0.71 21.09 -6.45
C VAL A 49 1.34 21.32 -5.07
N MET A 50 2.01 22.47 -4.87
CA MET A 50 2.61 22.82 -3.58
C MET A 50 1.55 22.94 -2.47
N ASN A 51 0.43 23.60 -2.73
CA ASN A 51 -0.68 23.69 -1.79
C ASN A 51 -1.26 22.30 -1.47
N ARG A 52 -1.29 21.42 -2.46
CA ARG A 52 -1.76 20.04 -2.26
C ARG A 52 -0.79 19.23 -1.41
N ILE A 53 0.52 19.42 -1.56
CA ILE A 53 1.55 18.82 -0.69
C ILE A 53 1.41 19.38 0.73
N ALA A 54 1.28 20.68 0.89
CA ALA A 54 1.13 21.33 2.19
C ALA A 54 -0.13 20.89 2.95
N SER A 55 -1.16 20.42 2.25
CA SER A 55 -2.38 19.88 2.88
C SER A 55 -2.25 18.42 3.36
N ILE A 56 -1.07 17.78 3.18
CA ILE A 56 -0.83 16.43 3.71
C ILE A 56 -0.88 16.49 5.24
N GLY A 57 -1.78 15.70 5.84
CA GLY A 57 -1.95 15.65 7.30
C GLY A 57 -2.79 16.80 7.91
N SER A 58 -3.18 17.81 7.14
CA SER A 58 -4.05 18.86 7.66
C SER A 58 -5.46 18.35 7.94
N LEU A 59 -5.97 18.60 9.14
CA LEU A 59 -7.35 18.28 9.52
C LEU A 59 -8.37 19.28 8.96
N GLU A 60 -7.92 20.43 8.53
CA GLU A 60 -8.76 21.44 7.87
C GLU A 60 -9.09 21.08 6.42
N ASP A 61 -8.29 20.20 5.80
CA ASP A 61 -8.58 19.67 4.46
C ASP A 61 -9.82 18.78 4.52
N SER A 62 -10.86 19.16 3.78
CA SER A 62 -12.16 18.48 3.77
C SER A 62 -12.06 16.99 3.42
N SER A 63 -11.11 16.60 2.55
CA SER A 63 -10.89 15.21 2.17
C SER A 63 -10.26 14.39 3.31
N ASN A 64 -9.38 15.00 4.12
CA ASN A 64 -8.82 14.32 5.28
C ASN A 64 -9.88 14.18 6.39
N ALA A 65 -10.61 15.27 6.70
CA ALA A 65 -11.69 15.24 7.67
C ALA A 65 -12.76 14.20 7.31
N TYR A 66 -13.14 14.13 6.03
CA TYR A 66 -14.09 13.14 5.51
C TYR A 66 -13.59 11.69 5.75
N ARG A 67 -12.32 11.39 5.42
CA ARG A 67 -11.75 10.04 5.67
C ARG A 67 -11.71 9.69 7.16
N ILE A 68 -11.31 10.62 8.01
CA ILE A 68 -11.27 10.40 9.46
C ILE A 68 -12.67 10.09 10.00
N THR A 69 -13.69 10.78 9.53
CA THR A 69 -15.08 10.51 9.92
C THR A 69 -15.50 9.10 9.53
N ILE A 70 -15.15 8.66 8.31
CA ILE A 70 -15.40 7.29 7.86
C ILE A 70 -14.61 6.27 8.69
N TRP A 71 -13.34 6.54 9.01
CA TRP A 71 -12.51 5.63 9.81
C TRP A 71 -13.07 5.44 11.22
N ILE A 72 -13.59 6.51 11.84
CA ILE A 72 -14.24 6.40 13.16
C ILE A 72 -15.48 5.50 13.08
N ALA A 73 -16.30 5.66 12.06
CA ALA A 73 -17.44 4.78 11.81
C ALA A 73 -17.00 3.33 11.54
N ALA A 74 -16.00 3.14 10.69
CA ALA A 74 -15.41 1.84 10.37
C ALA A 74 -14.88 1.11 11.63
N LEU A 75 -14.19 1.83 12.52
CA LEU A 75 -13.70 1.25 13.78
C LEU A 75 -14.84 0.82 14.72
N ARG A 76 -15.96 1.55 14.71
CA ARG A 76 -17.18 1.13 15.45
C ARG A 76 -17.78 -0.14 14.84
N MET A 77 -17.87 -0.23 13.51
CA MET A 77 -18.30 -1.44 12.81
C MET A 77 -17.37 -2.62 13.13
N ILE A 78 -16.05 -2.43 13.09
CA ILE A 78 -15.07 -3.47 13.41
C ILE A 78 -15.29 -3.99 14.84
N LYS A 79 -15.56 -3.12 15.79
CA LYS A 79 -15.84 -3.54 17.19
C LYS A 79 -16.99 -4.54 17.26
N ASP A 80 -18.04 -4.35 16.47
CA ASP A 80 -19.24 -5.18 16.49
C ASP A 80 -19.11 -6.42 15.59
N TYR A 81 -18.33 -6.33 14.50
CA TYR A 81 -18.13 -7.40 13.50
C TYR A 81 -16.69 -7.94 13.45
N TRP A 82 -15.90 -7.78 14.51
CA TRP A 82 -14.46 -8.05 14.52
C TRP A 82 -14.06 -9.47 14.09
N LEU A 83 -14.90 -10.47 14.37
CA LEU A 83 -14.58 -11.88 14.11
C LEU A 83 -14.91 -12.28 12.66
N THR A 84 -16.11 -11.97 12.21
CA THR A 84 -16.66 -12.45 10.93
C THR A 84 -16.58 -11.44 9.80
N GLY A 85 -16.41 -10.16 10.14
CA GLY A 85 -16.62 -9.06 9.21
C GLY A 85 -18.10 -8.89 8.85
N VAL A 86 -18.37 -7.95 7.94
CA VAL A 86 -19.71 -7.65 7.41
C VAL A 86 -20.00 -8.35 6.08
N GLY A 87 -18.99 -9.05 5.52
CA GLY A 87 -19.06 -9.73 4.23
C GLY A 87 -18.34 -8.96 3.11
N LEU A 88 -18.05 -9.68 2.03
CA LEU A 88 -17.25 -9.20 0.90
C LEU A 88 -18.01 -8.19 0.05
N GLY A 89 -17.28 -7.18 -0.40
CA GLY A 89 -17.67 -6.25 -1.44
C GLY A 89 -18.43 -5.02 -0.96
N LEU A 90 -18.43 -4.00 -1.82
CA LEU A 90 -18.92 -2.66 -1.53
C LEU A 90 -20.38 -2.61 -1.07
N SER A 91 -21.21 -3.53 -1.55
CA SER A 91 -22.63 -3.59 -1.16
C SER A 91 -22.81 -4.06 0.28
N ALA A 92 -21.97 -4.98 0.76
CA ALA A 92 -21.98 -5.45 2.15
C ALA A 92 -21.56 -4.31 3.09
N PHE A 93 -20.43 -3.66 2.79
CA PHE A 93 -19.97 -2.47 3.50
C PHE A 93 -21.07 -1.38 3.56
N ALA A 94 -21.56 -0.92 2.40
CA ALA A 94 -22.50 0.19 2.32
C ALA A 94 -23.82 -0.06 3.06
N ARG A 95 -24.28 -1.32 3.14
CA ARG A 95 -25.49 -1.72 3.86
C ARG A 95 -25.32 -1.48 5.36
N VAL A 96 -24.25 -1.98 5.94
CA VAL A 96 -23.99 -1.90 7.39
C VAL A 96 -23.53 -0.50 7.77
N TYR A 97 -22.70 0.15 6.94
CA TYR A 97 -22.16 1.48 7.20
C TYR A 97 -23.22 2.55 7.46
N ARG A 98 -24.41 2.43 6.85
CA ARG A 98 -25.53 3.37 7.05
C ARG A 98 -25.94 3.51 8.52
N GLU A 99 -25.82 2.45 9.30
CA GLU A 99 -26.17 2.43 10.73
C GLU A 99 -25.10 3.10 11.59
N TYR A 100 -23.87 3.19 11.10
CA TYR A 100 -22.69 3.77 11.78
C TYR A 100 -22.31 5.14 11.25
N MET A 101 -22.96 5.61 10.19
CA MET A 101 -22.65 6.86 9.49
C MET A 101 -22.65 8.06 10.45
N ILE A 102 -21.59 8.86 10.44
CA ILE A 102 -21.41 10.03 11.27
C ILE A 102 -21.57 11.29 10.41
N ALA A 103 -22.34 12.27 10.90
CA ALA A 103 -22.49 13.59 10.29
C ALA A 103 -22.87 13.57 8.78
N GLY A 104 -23.59 12.55 8.32
CA GLY A 104 -23.99 12.42 6.92
C GLY A 104 -22.86 12.06 5.96
N ALA A 105 -21.67 11.69 6.43
CA ALA A 105 -20.55 11.27 5.60
C ALA A 105 -20.85 9.90 4.96
N SER A 106 -21.50 9.89 3.81
CA SER A 106 -21.85 8.66 3.11
C SER A 106 -20.61 8.07 2.43
N ALA A 107 -20.38 6.76 2.54
CA ALA A 107 -19.26 6.06 1.93
C ALA A 107 -19.69 4.69 1.41
N ILE A 108 -18.98 4.19 0.41
CA ILE A 108 -19.15 2.85 -0.15
C ILE A 108 -17.99 1.92 0.20
N HIS A 109 -16.94 2.44 0.85
CA HIS A 109 -15.78 1.73 1.38
C HIS A 109 -15.06 2.59 2.43
N ALA A 110 -14.17 1.99 3.22
CA ALA A 110 -13.53 2.65 4.36
C ALA A 110 -12.41 3.65 3.99
N HIS A 111 -12.06 3.86 2.72
CA HIS A 111 -10.88 4.66 2.31
C HIS A 111 -9.59 4.30 3.08
N ASN A 112 -9.45 3.02 3.38
CA ASN A 112 -8.27 2.43 4.01
C ASN A 112 -8.33 0.92 3.74
N LEU A 113 -7.29 0.37 3.10
CA LEU A 113 -7.24 -1.03 2.70
C LEU A 113 -7.36 -1.98 3.90
N TYR A 114 -6.70 -1.66 4.99
CA TYR A 114 -6.64 -2.54 6.17
C TYR A 114 -7.95 -2.54 6.94
N LEU A 115 -8.58 -1.37 7.10
CA LEU A 115 -9.91 -1.28 7.69
C LEU A 115 -10.94 -2.01 6.83
N GLU A 116 -10.87 -1.86 5.51
CA GLU A 116 -11.79 -2.54 4.60
C GLU A 116 -11.67 -4.05 4.70
N ILE A 117 -10.44 -4.60 4.64
CA ILE A 117 -10.23 -6.06 4.76
C ILE A 117 -10.69 -6.57 6.14
N CYS A 118 -10.45 -5.81 7.20
CA CYS A 118 -10.93 -6.16 8.52
C CYS A 118 -12.47 -6.15 8.58
N LEU A 119 -13.11 -5.20 7.90
CA LEU A 119 -14.57 -5.14 7.80
C LEU A 119 -15.15 -6.24 6.91
N GLU A 120 -14.49 -6.58 5.81
CA GLU A 120 -14.98 -7.63 4.92
C GLU A 120 -14.83 -9.05 5.50
N LEU A 121 -13.68 -9.34 6.13
CA LEU A 121 -13.24 -10.69 6.48
C LEU A 121 -12.97 -10.89 7.98
N GLY A 122 -13.16 -9.87 8.80
CA GLY A 122 -12.83 -9.91 10.20
C GLY A 122 -11.33 -10.01 10.50
N VAL A 123 -11.01 -10.30 11.78
CA VAL A 123 -9.64 -10.41 12.26
C VAL A 123 -8.84 -11.50 11.54
N VAL A 124 -9.47 -12.60 11.16
CA VAL A 124 -8.81 -13.71 10.46
C VAL A 124 -8.33 -13.26 9.08
N GLY A 125 -9.14 -12.49 8.36
CA GLY A 125 -8.78 -11.96 7.03
C GLY A 125 -7.59 -11.01 7.10
N ILE A 126 -7.61 -10.03 8.00
CA ILE A 126 -6.51 -9.08 8.13
C ILE A 126 -5.21 -9.74 8.62
N LEU A 127 -5.27 -10.65 9.59
CA LEU A 127 -4.09 -11.37 10.05
C LEU A 127 -3.51 -12.28 8.97
N SER A 128 -4.35 -12.95 8.18
CA SER A 128 -3.92 -13.77 7.05
C SER A 128 -3.21 -12.94 5.98
N LEU A 129 -3.74 -11.76 5.62
CA LEU A 129 -3.09 -10.84 4.69
C LEU A 129 -1.73 -10.39 5.21
N LEU A 130 -1.67 -9.92 6.46
CA LEU A 130 -0.43 -9.42 7.06
C LEU A 130 0.63 -10.52 7.14
N TRP A 131 0.25 -11.72 7.54
CA TRP A 131 1.15 -12.88 7.60
C TRP A 131 1.66 -13.28 6.21
N MET A 132 0.80 -13.32 5.21
CA MET A 132 1.17 -13.64 3.83
C MET A 132 2.16 -12.60 3.27
N VAL A 133 1.87 -11.31 3.44
CA VAL A 133 2.77 -10.23 3.02
C VAL A 133 4.12 -10.34 3.74
N PHE A 134 4.10 -10.53 5.06
CA PHE A 134 5.31 -10.71 5.86
C PHE A 134 6.16 -11.89 5.34
N ARG A 135 5.54 -13.06 5.09
CA ARG A 135 6.23 -14.23 4.54
C ARG A 135 6.83 -13.96 3.17
N ALA A 136 6.06 -13.37 2.26
CA ALA A 136 6.54 -13.06 0.92
C ALA A 136 7.73 -12.08 0.94
N PHE A 137 7.67 -11.05 1.78
CA PHE A 137 8.77 -10.10 1.96
C PHE A 137 9.99 -10.76 2.58
N SER A 138 9.82 -11.58 3.63
CA SER A 138 10.92 -12.29 4.28
C SER A 138 11.63 -13.22 3.31
N GLU A 139 10.89 -13.97 2.50
CA GLU A 139 11.47 -14.85 1.48
C GLU A 139 12.20 -14.07 0.38
N ALA A 140 11.60 -12.98 -0.11
CA ALA A 140 12.25 -12.14 -1.11
C ALA A 140 13.57 -11.54 -0.60
N LEU A 141 13.59 -11.05 0.64
CA LEU A 141 14.77 -10.47 1.26
C LEU A 141 15.86 -11.51 1.53
N SER A 142 15.50 -12.69 2.07
CA SER A 142 16.45 -13.75 2.42
C SER A 142 17.14 -14.39 1.20
N ASN A 143 16.43 -14.42 0.06
CA ASN A 143 16.93 -15.00 -1.18
C ASN A 143 17.47 -13.96 -2.18
N MET A 144 17.54 -12.70 -1.78
CA MET A 144 18.03 -11.61 -2.64
C MET A 144 19.55 -11.70 -2.81
N LYS A 145 19.98 -12.15 -3.99
CA LYS A 145 21.41 -12.20 -4.37
C LYS A 145 21.88 -10.84 -4.90
N SER A 146 23.20 -10.71 -5.15
CA SER A 146 23.80 -9.50 -5.72
C SER A 146 23.76 -9.42 -7.25
N ASP A 147 22.96 -10.24 -7.91
CA ASP A 147 22.85 -10.33 -9.37
C ASP A 147 21.71 -9.44 -9.95
N LYS A 148 21.55 -9.46 -11.28
CA LYS A 148 20.51 -8.68 -11.97
C LYS A 148 19.10 -9.08 -11.59
N SER A 149 18.84 -10.35 -11.29
CA SER A 149 17.51 -10.84 -10.86
C SER A 149 17.08 -10.20 -9.55
N SER A 150 18.02 -9.91 -8.69
CA SER A 150 17.87 -9.22 -7.42
C SER A 150 17.37 -7.77 -7.55
N TYR A 151 17.73 -7.05 -8.64
CA TYR A 151 17.18 -5.71 -8.91
C TYR A 151 15.70 -5.77 -9.28
N LEU A 152 15.30 -6.78 -10.05
CA LEU A 152 13.89 -6.98 -10.39
C LEU A 152 13.07 -7.33 -9.13
N ALA A 153 13.55 -8.27 -8.30
CA ALA A 153 12.91 -8.64 -7.05
C ALA A 153 12.79 -7.44 -6.10
N ALA A 154 13.86 -6.63 -5.96
CA ALA A 154 13.85 -5.41 -5.17
C ALA A 154 12.87 -4.37 -5.69
N GLY A 155 12.75 -4.20 -7.01
CA GLY A 155 11.80 -3.29 -7.64
C GLY A 155 10.35 -3.71 -7.39
N ILE A 156 10.04 -5.00 -7.50
CA ILE A 156 8.71 -5.54 -7.23
C ILE A 156 8.36 -5.37 -5.74
N LEU A 157 9.28 -5.75 -4.83
CA LEU A 157 9.10 -5.59 -3.39
C LEU A 157 8.85 -4.13 -3.02
N ALA A 158 9.65 -3.21 -3.57
CA ALA A 158 9.50 -1.78 -3.36
C ALA A 158 8.16 -1.26 -3.88
N GLY A 159 7.71 -1.71 -5.05
CA GLY A 159 6.40 -1.37 -5.62
C GLY A 159 5.25 -1.85 -4.73
N ILE A 160 5.31 -3.10 -4.26
CA ILE A 160 4.31 -3.65 -3.33
C ILE A 160 4.33 -2.89 -2.00
N ALA A 161 5.50 -2.54 -1.46
CA ALA A 161 5.61 -1.76 -0.22
C ALA A 161 4.93 -0.38 -0.35
N GLY A 162 5.18 0.33 -1.45
CA GLY A 162 4.52 1.62 -1.69
C GLY A 162 3.02 1.49 -1.94
N HIS A 163 2.57 0.41 -2.61
CA HIS A 163 1.15 0.12 -2.78
C HIS A 163 0.46 -0.14 -1.44
N LEU A 164 1.04 -0.95 -0.58
CA LEU A 164 0.53 -1.21 0.77
C LEU A 164 0.53 0.05 1.63
N PHE A 165 1.57 0.90 1.50
CA PHE A 165 1.60 2.19 2.18
C PHE A 165 0.50 3.13 1.69
N HIS A 166 0.24 3.20 0.38
CA HIS A 166 -0.90 3.94 -0.16
C HIS A 166 -2.22 3.44 0.42
N GLY A 167 -2.34 2.14 0.63
CA GLY A 167 -3.50 1.49 1.25
C GLY A 167 -3.86 1.98 2.66
N LEU A 168 -2.94 2.64 3.38
CA LEU A 168 -3.24 3.31 4.65
C LEU A 168 -4.18 4.52 4.47
N PHE A 169 -4.19 5.14 3.30
CA PHE A 169 -4.90 6.38 3.02
C PHE A 169 -6.03 6.22 2.02
N ASP A 170 -6.15 5.06 1.36
CA ASP A 170 -7.25 4.77 0.45
C ASP A 170 -7.50 3.26 0.31
N TYR A 171 -8.71 2.88 -0.11
CA TYR A 171 -9.03 1.50 -0.47
C TYR A 171 -8.62 1.25 -1.92
N VAL A 172 -7.31 1.05 -2.13
CA VAL A 172 -6.72 0.88 -3.46
C VAL A 172 -7.24 -0.38 -4.20
N TRP A 173 -7.79 -1.36 -3.48
CA TRP A 173 -8.39 -2.58 -4.05
C TRP A 173 -9.84 -2.40 -4.53
N TYR A 174 -10.35 -1.20 -4.46
CA TYR A 174 -11.63 -0.85 -5.11
C TYR A 174 -11.65 -1.21 -6.62
N SER A 175 -10.51 -1.10 -7.30
CA SER A 175 -10.37 -1.45 -8.71
C SER A 175 -9.88 -2.90 -8.88
N PRO A 176 -10.63 -3.79 -9.56
CA PRO A 176 -10.20 -5.16 -9.85
C PRO A 176 -8.85 -5.22 -10.58
N ARG A 177 -8.55 -4.25 -11.44
CA ARG A 177 -7.26 -4.18 -12.16
C ARG A 177 -6.07 -4.03 -11.20
N ILE A 178 -6.24 -3.23 -10.15
CA ILE A 178 -5.22 -3.01 -9.14
C ILE A 178 -5.04 -4.26 -8.28
N VAL A 179 -6.13 -4.91 -7.89
CA VAL A 179 -6.09 -6.18 -7.14
C VAL A 179 -5.36 -7.25 -7.95
N MET A 180 -5.71 -7.44 -9.23
CA MET A 180 -5.04 -8.39 -10.10
C MET A 180 -3.54 -8.09 -10.24
N ALA A 181 -3.16 -6.83 -10.44
CA ALA A 181 -1.76 -6.43 -10.51
C ALA A 181 -1.01 -6.73 -9.21
N PHE A 182 -1.61 -6.44 -8.04
CA PHE A 182 -1.04 -6.75 -6.74
C PHE A 182 -0.72 -8.25 -6.60
N TRP A 183 -1.69 -9.11 -6.87
CA TRP A 183 -1.52 -10.57 -6.77
C TRP A 183 -0.52 -11.11 -7.79
N MET A 184 -0.52 -10.57 -9.01
CA MET A 184 0.46 -10.92 -10.05
C MET A 184 1.88 -10.57 -9.61
N TYR A 185 2.11 -9.36 -9.10
CA TYR A 185 3.44 -8.96 -8.63
C TYR A 185 3.87 -9.73 -7.38
N LEU A 186 2.96 -10.02 -6.47
CA LEU A 186 3.26 -10.85 -5.30
C LEU A 186 3.67 -12.28 -5.73
N GLY A 187 2.94 -12.88 -6.66
CA GLY A 187 3.29 -14.19 -7.22
C GLY A 187 4.62 -14.19 -7.96
N LEU A 188 4.91 -13.15 -8.75
CA LEU A 188 6.18 -13.00 -9.44
C LEU A 188 7.35 -12.84 -8.45
N MET A 189 7.18 -12.06 -7.40
CA MET A 189 8.17 -11.92 -6.33
C MET A 189 8.47 -13.25 -5.65
N SER A 190 7.43 -14.03 -5.32
CA SER A 190 7.59 -15.36 -4.72
C SER A 190 8.28 -16.34 -5.67
N ALA A 191 7.98 -16.31 -6.97
CA ALA A 191 8.62 -17.15 -7.97
C ALA A 191 10.13 -16.83 -8.12
N LEU A 192 10.49 -15.56 -8.12
CA LEU A 192 11.90 -15.12 -8.16
C LEU A 192 12.66 -15.56 -6.89
N ALA A 193 12.03 -15.45 -5.72
CA ALA A 193 12.61 -15.90 -4.46
C ALA A 193 12.83 -17.42 -4.45
N TRP A 194 11.86 -18.19 -4.97
CA TRP A 194 11.96 -19.66 -5.10
C TRP A 194 13.07 -20.09 -6.06
N GLY A 195 13.20 -19.45 -7.22
CA GLY A 195 14.27 -19.74 -8.20
C GLY A 195 15.65 -19.56 -7.59
N SER A 196 15.88 -18.46 -6.86
CA SER A 196 17.13 -18.21 -6.16
C SER A 196 17.42 -19.24 -5.06
N TYR A 197 16.41 -19.70 -4.35
CA TYR A 197 16.54 -20.74 -3.33
C TYR A 197 16.95 -22.10 -3.94
N THR A 198 16.30 -22.52 -5.04
CA THR A 198 16.61 -23.80 -5.69
C THR A 198 18.03 -23.86 -6.26
N GLU A 199 18.51 -22.78 -6.84
CA GLU A 199 19.92 -22.66 -7.29
C GLU A 199 20.92 -22.78 -6.13
N LYS A 200 20.61 -22.14 -4.99
CA LYS A 200 21.47 -22.22 -3.79
C LYS A 200 21.58 -23.67 -3.29
N VAL A 201 20.45 -24.37 -3.16
CA VAL A 201 20.40 -25.78 -2.71
C VAL A 201 21.10 -26.72 -3.70
N ALA A 202 20.98 -26.47 -5.01
CA ALA A 202 21.68 -27.25 -6.02
C ALA A 202 23.20 -27.05 -5.96
N GLY A 203 23.66 -25.82 -5.72
CA GLY A 203 25.09 -25.51 -5.55
C GLY A 203 25.71 -26.15 -4.31
N GLU A 204 25.00 -26.20 -3.19
CA GLU A 204 25.48 -26.84 -1.94
C GLU A 204 25.58 -28.37 -2.04
N LYS A 205 24.86 -29.01 -2.95
CA LYS A 205 24.94 -30.48 -3.18
C LYS A 205 26.11 -30.88 -4.07
N LEU A 206 26.78 -29.94 -4.73
CA LEU A 206 27.89 -30.18 -5.65
C LEU A 206 29.26 -29.88 -5.02
N THR A 207 29.27 -29.34 -3.83
CA THR A 207 30.47 -29.11 -2.99
C THR A 207 30.54 -30.10 -1.84
#